data_81461ffc5366b943910306b7b4b0fbd8
#
_entry.id   81461ffc5366b943910306b7b4b0fbd8
#
_cell.length_a   1.000
_cell.length_b   1.000
_cell.length_c   1.000
_cell.angle_alpha   90.00
_cell.angle_beta   90.00
_cell.angle_gamma   90.00
#
_symmetry.space_group_name_H-M   'P 1'
#
loop_
_entity.id
_entity.type
_entity.pdbx_description
1 polymer ?
#
loop_
_entity_poly.entity_id
_entity_poly.type
_entity_poly.pdbx_seq_one_letter_code
_entity_poly.pdbx_strand_id
1 'polypeptide(L)'
;HDSSTINQTGNGTYANVDQSGTGNSSSVAQSGIANNLNMDVGISQSGNNNVSTVSQSGNATVLNSFQNTVDVDQSGNSNNSSVDQSGTDNETRIVESGSGNVSGVLQGGSDNHAFVNQLSDANYSSISQSGANSTASVTQN
;
A
#
# COMPACT_ATOMS: atom_id res chain seq x y z
N HIS A 1 -5.68 -21.52 -4.42
CA HIS A 1 -6.72 -20.50 -4.60
C HIS A 1 -6.22 -19.18 -4.05
N ASP A 2 -6.27 -18.16 -4.86
CA ASP A 2 -5.99 -16.78 -4.44
C ASP A 2 -7.29 -16.10 -3.99
N SER A 3 -7.20 -15.11 -3.12
CA SER A 3 -8.33 -14.40 -2.56
C SER A 3 -8.09 -12.90 -2.55
N SER A 4 -9.05 -12.13 -3.01
CA SER A 4 -8.99 -10.68 -2.92
C SER A 4 -10.31 -10.10 -2.42
N THR A 5 -10.22 -9.11 -1.54
CA THR A 5 -11.38 -8.37 -1.04
C THR A 5 -11.13 -6.87 -1.23
N ILE A 6 -12.05 -6.20 -1.92
CA ILE A 6 -11.99 -4.76 -2.12
C ILE A 6 -13.26 -4.14 -1.53
N ASN A 7 -13.11 -3.24 -0.58
CA ASN A 7 -14.19 -2.47 0.01
C ASN A 7 -13.92 -0.97 -0.22
N GLN A 8 -14.72 -0.36 -1.06
CA GLN A 8 -14.61 1.05 -1.42
C GLN A 8 -15.86 1.80 -1.00
N THR A 9 -15.69 2.77 -0.11
CA THR A 9 -16.77 3.64 0.34
C THR A 9 -16.33 5.09 0.15
N GLY A 10 -17.10 5.83 -0.62
CA GLY A 10 -16.75 7.21 -0.94
C GLY A 10 -16.80 7.50 -2.44
N ASN A 11 -16.23 8.62 -2.83
CA ASN A 11 -16.18 9.06 -4.21
C ASN A 11 -14.74 9.22 -4.69
N GLY A 12 -14.42 8.75 -5.89
CA GLY A 12 -13.09 8.82 -6.46
C GLY A 12 -12.10 7.82 -5.85
N THR A 13 -12.53 6.62 -5.55
CA THR A 13 -11.66 5.52 -5.11
C THR A 13 -11.41 4.55 -6.26
N TYR A 14 -10.17 4.12 -6.44
CA TYR A 14 -9.76 3.11 -7.41
C TYR A 14 -8.89 2.04 -6.75
N ALA A 15 -9.14 0.78 -7.05
CA ALA A 15 -8.31 -0.32 -6.58
C ALA A 15 -8.14 -1.36 -7.70
N ASN A 16 -6.92 -1.79 -7.91
CA ASN A 16 -6.55 -2.87 -8.81
C ASN A 16 -5.76 -3.94 -8.06
N VAL A 17 -6.16 -5.19 -8.18
CA VAL A 17 -5.47 -6.33 -7.59
C VAL A 17 -5.20 -7.37 -8.66
N ASP A 18 -3.94 -7.70 -8.87
CA ASP A 18 -3.48 -8.77 -9.74
C ASP A 18 -2.76 -9.85 -8.92
N GLN A 19 -3.27 -11.06 -8.95
CA GLN A 19 -2.72 -12.19 -8.19
C GLN A 19 -2.44 -13.36 -9.11
N SER A 20 -1.23 -13.89 -9.05
CA SER A 20 -0.83 -15.09 -9.76
C SER A 20 -0.09 -16.06 -8.85
N GLY A 21 -0.36 -17.35 -9.00
CA GLY A 21 0.24 -18.39 -8.16
C GLY A 21 -0.77 -19.12 -7.29
N THR A 22 -0.48 -19.29 -6.01
CA THR A 22 -1.36 -20.06 -5.12
C THR A 22 -1.40 -19.50 -3.69
N GLY A 23 -2.60 -19.31 -3.17
CA GLY A 23 -2.79 -18.92 -1.76
C GLY A 23 -2.47 -17.47 -1.46
N ASN A 24 -2.38 -16.61 -2.47
CA ASN A 24 -2.19 -15.19 -2.25
C ASN A 24 -3.47 -14.56 -1.70
N SER A 25 -3.32 -13.60 -0.82
CA SER A 25 -4.45 -12.90 -0.19
C SER A 25 -4.24 -11.40 -0.22
N SER A 26 -5.23 -10.66 -0.70
CA SER A 26 -5.22 -9.20 -0.63
C SER A 26 -6.49 -8.64 -0.04
N SER A 27 -6.35 -7.57 0.71
CA SER A 27 -7.48 -6.82 1.27
C SER A 27 -7.27 -5.33 1.07
N VAL A 28 -8.21 -4.66 0.43
CA VAL A 28 -8.19 -3.21 0.22
C VAL A 28 -9.43 -2.59 0.84
N ALA A 29 -9.23 -1.61 1.71
CA ALA A 29 -10.29 -0.78 2.25
C ALA A 29 -9.99 0.70 1.94
N GLN A 30 -10.84 1.34 1.16
CA GLN A 30 -10.71 2.76 0.82
C GLN A 30 -11.97 3.51 1.27
N SER A 31 -11.77 4.60 2.00
CA SER A 31 -12.86 5.44 2.47
C SER A 31 -12.52 6.93 2.37
N GLY A 32 -13.47 7.75 2.00
CA GLY A 32 -13.28 9.19 1.92
C GLY A 32 -13.89 9.83 0.70
N ILE A 33 -13.64 11.12 0.54
CA ILE A 33 -14.14 11.91 -0.58
C ILE A 33 -12.94 12.54 -1.30
N ALA A 34 -12.67 12.09 -2.51
CA ALA A 34 -11.75 12.75 -3.41
C ALA A 34 -12.54 13.58 -4.42
N ASN A 35 -12.55 14.89 -4.27
CA ASN A 35 -13.17 15.80 -5.24
C ASN A 35 -12.33 15.86 -6.52
N ASN A 36 -12.78 15.19 -7.57
CA ASN A 36 -12.17 15.12 -8.89
C ASN A 36 -10.80 14.39 -9.00
N LEU A 37 -10.37 13.68 -7.98
CA LEU A 37 -9.12 12.95 -7.97
C LEU A 37 -9.38 11.55 -7.41
N ASN A 38 -8.53 10.57 -7.71
CA ASN A 38 -8.74 9.18 -7.30
C ASN A 38 -7.80 8.81 -6.16
N MET A 39 -8.28 8.22 -5.09
CA MET A 39 -7.43 7.43 -4.19
C MET A 39 -7.09 6.12 -4.91
N ASP A 40 -5.81 5.86 -5.14
CA ASP A 40 -5.36 4.75 -5.97
C ASP A 40 -4.65 3.67 -5.15
N VAL A 41 -5.02 2.41 -5.36
CA VAL A 41 -4.34 1.24 -4.81
C VAL A 41 -4.03 0.26 -5.93
N GLY A 42 -2.75 -0.05 -6.12
CA GLY A 42 -2.26 -1.14 -6.95
C GLY A 42 -1.67 -2.25 -6.08
N ILE A 43 -2.09 -3.48 -6.25
CA ILE A 43 -1.49 -4.66 -5.62
C ILE A 43 -1.18 -5.68 -6.69
N SER A 44 0.09 -6.07 -6.80
CA SER A 44 0.57 -7.18 -7.61
C SER A 44 1.20 -8.24 -6.72
N GLN A 45 0.66 -9.45 -6.75
CA GLN A 45 1.20 -10.59 -5.99
C GLN A 45 1.50 -11.75 -6.93
N SER A 46 2.75 -12.18 -6.95
CA SER A 46 3.18 -13.36 -7.72
C SER A 46 3.91 -14.36 -6.81
N GLY A 47 3.65 -15.64 -7.03
CA GLY A 47 4.20 -16.71 -6.19
C GLY A 47 3.17 -17.27 -5.22
N ASN A 48 3.57 -17.65 -4.00
CA ASN A 48 2.68 -18.39 -3.11
C ASN A 48 2.55 -17.75 -1.73
N ASN A 49 1.32 -17.77 -1.21
CA ASN A 49 0.99 -17.35 0.16
C ASN A 49 1.42 -15.93 0.52
N ASN A 50 1.46 -15.01 -0.44
CA ASN A 50 1.71 -13.61 -0.17
C ASN A 50 0.46 -12.94 0.39
N VAL A 51 0.64 -12.03 1.33
CA VAL A 51 -0.45 -11.29 1.98
C VAL A 51 -0.23 -9.79 1.84
N SER A 52 -1.25 -9.06 1.41
CA SER A 52 -1.23 -7.60 1.35
C SER A 52 -2.50 -7.02 1.96
N THR A 53 -2.35 -6.06 2.86
CA THR A 53 -3.47 -5.32 3.44
C THR A 53 -3.25 -3.82 3.26
N VAL A 54 -4.20 -3.15 2.65
CA VAL A 54 -4.16 -1.71 2.43
C VAL A 54 -5.41 -1.06 3.00
N SER A 55 -5.22 -0.06 3.84
CA SER A 55 -6.26 0.84 4.35
C SER A 55 -5.93 2.27 3.94
N GLN A 56 -6.79 2.89 3.17
CA GLN A 56 -6.65 4.31 2.82
C GLN A 56 -7.87 5.09 3.27
N SER A 57 -7.62 6.18 3.97
CA SER A 57 -8.67 7.11 4.36
C SER A 57 -8.23 8.56 4.12
N GLY A 58 -9.12 9.41 3.64
CA GLY A 58 -8.80 10.80 3.45
C GLY A 58 -9.93 11.60 2.84
N ASN A 59 -9.89 12.89 3.04
CA ASN A 59 -10.84 13.84 2.45
C ASN A 59 -10.08 14.97 1.78
N ALA A 60 -9.96 14.92 0.46
CA ALA A 60 -9.48 16.05 -0.32
C ALA A 60 -10.60 17.09 -0.44
N THR A 61 -10.59 18.13 0.37
CA THR A 61 -11.59 19.20 0.38
C THR A 61 -11.20 20.40 -0.48
N VAL A 62 -9.99 20.42 -0.99
CA VAL A 62 -9.45 21.57 -1.76
C VAL A 62 -9.24 21.15 -3.21
N LEU A 63 -9.62 22.01 -4.13
CA LEU A 63 -9.27 21.89 -5.55
C LEU A 63 -7.74 21.89 -5.69
N ASN A 64 -7.16 20.85 -6.29
CA ASN A 64 -5.74 20.57 -6.47
C ASN A 64 -5.00 19.91 -5.27
N SER A 65 -5.67 19.31 -4.32
CA SER A 65 -4.97 18.37 -3.43
C SER A 65 -4.84 17.01 -4.11
N PHE A 66 -3.64 16.49 -4.14
CA PHE A 66 -3.28 15.21 -4.72
C PHE A 66 -3.80 14.06 -3.83
N GLN A 67 -3.56 12.86 -4.24
CA GLN A 67 -4.24 11.67 -3.74
C GLN A 67 -3.33 10.83 -2.87
N ASN A 68 -3.93 10.09 -1.99
CA ASN A 68 -3.21 8.97 -1.40
C ASN A 68 -3.01 7.87 -2.46
N THR A 69 -1.78 7.44 -2.65
CA THR A 69 -1.44 6.34 -3.54
C THR A 69 -0.70 5.23 -2.82
N VAL A 70 -1.06 3.98 -3.12
CA VAL A 70 -0.37 2.80 -2.62
C VAL A 70 -0.05 1.87 -3.78
N ASP A 71 1.20 1.45 -3.89
CA ASP A 71 1.67 0.44 -4.82
C ASP A 71 2.41 -0.67 -4.05
N VAL A 72 1.89 -1.90 -4.11
CA VAL A 72 2.48 -3.07 -3.47
C VAL A 72 2.81 -4.11 -4.53
N ASP A 73 4.08 -4.47 -4.64
CA ASP A 73 4.57 -5.53 -5.50
C ASP A 73 5.25 -6.61 -4.64
N GLN A 74 4.63 -7.77 -4.55
CA GLN A 74 5.16 -8.93 -3.83
C GLN A 74 5.44 -10.07 -4.79
N SER A 75 6.70 -10.48 -4.85
CA SER A 75 7.15 -11.62 -5.63
C SER A 75 7.86 -12.64 -4.74
N GLY A 76 7.60 -13.92 -4.97
CA GLY A 76 8.15 -14.99 -4.14
C GLY A 76 7.13 -15.59 -3.20
N ASN A 77 7.53 -15.95 -1.96
CA ASN A 77 6.64 -16.74 -1.12
C ASN A 77 6.50 -16.15 0.29
N SER A 78 5.28 -16.18 0.82
CA SER A 78 4.99 -15.82 2.21
C SER A 78 5.42 -14.41 2.61
N ASN A 79 5.42 -13.48 1.67
CA ASN A 79 5.65 -12.06 1.98
C ASN A 79 4.38 -11.42 2.55
N ASN A 80 4.55 -10.48 3.47
CA ASN A 80 3.43 -9.84 4.16
C ASN A 80 3.61 -8.32 4.21
N SER A 81 2.75 -7.58 3.55
CA SER A 81 2.73 -6.12 3.58
C SER A 81 1.47 -5.55 4.22
N SER A 82 1.63 -4.48 4.97
CA SER A 82 0.52 -3.72 5.55
C SER A 82 0.73 -2.23 5.36
N VAL A 83 -0.26 -1.55 4.79
CA VAL A 83 -0.25 -0.11 4.60
C VAL A 83 -1.49 0.50 5.22
N ASP A 84 -1.29 1.54 6.03
CA ASP A 84 -2.36 2.39 6.54
C ASP A 84 -2.03 3.85 6.22
N GLN A 85 -2.79 4.45 5.32
CA GLN A 85 -2.64 5.85 4.91
C GLN A 85 -3.86 6.67 5.28
N SER A 86 -3.61 7.79 5.94
CA SER A 86 -4.65 8.77 6.28
C SER A 86 -4.23 10.20 5.92
N GLY A 87 -5.18 11.02 5.53
CA GLY A 87 -4.91 12.40 5.15
C GLY A 87 -4.89 12.60 3.63
N THR A 88 -3.95 13.41 3.13
CA THR A 88 -3.91 13.80 1.71
C THR A 88 -2.50 13.71 1.14
N ASP A 89 -2.37 13.39 -0.13
CA ASP A 89 -1.08 13.40 -0.85
C ASP A 89 0.00 12.45 -0.31
N ASN A 90 -0.38 11.39 0.36
CA ASN A 90 0.57 10.41 0.84
C ASN A 90 0.84 9.34 -0.24
N GLU A 91 2.10 8.98 -0.40
CA GLU A 91 2.54 7.93 -1.33
C GLU A 91 3.23 6.80 -0.56
N THR A 92 2.81 5.58 -0.81
CA THR A 92 3.51 4.38 -0.35
C THR A 92 3.85 3.48 -1.53
N ARG A 93 5.10 3.05 -1.59
CA ARG A 93 5.53 1.99 -2.48
C ARG A 93 6.27 0.91 -1.72
N ILE A 94 5.81 -0.34 -1.87
CA ILE A 94 6.44 -1.53 -1.28
C ILE A 94 6.82 -2.50 -2.40
N VAL A 95 8.07 -2.93 -2.41
CA VAL A 95 8.55 -4.02 -3.25
C VAL A 95 9.18 -5.09 -2.36
N GLU A 96 8.62 -6.29 -2.39
CA GLU A 96 9.13 -7.45 -1.67
C GLU A 96 9.44 -8.57 -2.65
N SER A 97 10.69 -9.00 -2.69
CA SER A 97 11.12 -10.16 -3.46
C SER A 97 11.86 -11.14 -2.55
N GLY A 98 11.75 -12.43 -2.83
CA GLY A 98 12.26 -13.47 -1.93
C GLY A 98 11.15 -14.06 -1.08
N SER A 99 11.48 -14.51 0.12
CA SER A 99 10.53 -15.26 0.94
C SER A 99 10.49 -14.75 2.38
N GLY A 100 9.29 -14.65 2.93
CA GLY A 100 9.10 -14.32 4.34
C GLY A 100 9.41 -12.87 4.71
N ASN A 101 9.37 -11.95 3.77
CA ASN A 101 9.55 -10.54 4.05
C ASN A 101 8.30 -9.94 4.71
N VAL A 102 8.54 -9.00 5.61
CA VAL A 102 7.45 -8.30 6.31
C VAL A 102 7.68 -6.80 6.24
N SER A 103 6.70 -6.06 5.75
CA SER A 103 6.73 -4.61 5.73
C SER A 103 5.48 -3.98 6.32
N GLY A 104 5.65 -2.90 7.05
CA GLY A 104 4.56 -2.08 7.58
C GLY A 104 4.79 -0.61 7.30
N VAL A 105 3.78 0.07 6.76
CA VAL A 105 3.82 1.52 6.53
C VAL A 105 2.59 2.16 7.14
N LEU A 106 2.82 3.14 8.00
CA LEU A 106 1.79 4.01 8.57
C LEU A 106 2.08 5.46 8.17
N GLN A 107 1.20 6.07 7.41
CA GLN A 107 1.31 7.47 7.03
C GLN A 107 0.08 8.26 7.44
N GLY A 108 0.32 9.39 8.11
CA GLY A 108 -0.73 10.33 8.50
C GLY A 108 -0.33 11.76 8.16
N GLY A 109 -1.30 12.59 7.82
CA GLY A 109 -1.06 13.99 7.48
C GLY A 109 -1.02 14.23 5.97
N SER A 110 -0.03 14.95 5.46
CA SER A 110 -0.01 15.32 4.05
C SER A 110 1.38 15.25 3.42
N ASP A 111 1.41 14.84 2.14
CA ASP A 111 2.63 14.88 1.31
C ASP A 111 3.79 14.06 1.92
N ASN A 112 3.47 12.89 2.44
CA ASN A 112 4.48 11.97 2.96
C ASN A 112 4.76 10.87 1.94
N HIS A 113 6.04 10.50 1.79
CA HIS A 113 6.48 9.47 0.86
C HIS A 113 7.19 8.34 1.62
N ALA A 114 6.75 7.11 1.44
CA ALA A 114 7.35 5.92 2.05
C ALA A 114 7.73 4.90 0.98
N PHE A 115 9.00 4.49 0.97
CA PHE A 115 9.51 3.50 0.04
C PHE A 115 10.15 2.34 0.80
N VAL A 116 9.67 1.13 0.57
CA VAL A 116 10.24 -0.12 1.11
C VAL A 116 10.68 -1.01 -0.05
N ASN A 117 11.91 -1.47 0.01
CA ASN A 117 12.49 -2.39 -0.96
C ASN A 117 13.23 -3.51 -0.22
N GLN A 118 12.64 -4.71 -0.20
CA GLN A 118 13.21 -5.91 0.42
C GLN A 118 13.48 -6.95 -0.66
N LEU A 119 14.75 -7.25 -0.91
CA LEU A 119 15.19 -8.02 -2.08
C LEU A 119 15.73 -9.42 -1.74
N SER A 120 15.84 -9.74 -0.47
CA SER A 120 16.24 -11.07 0.00
C SER A 120 15.23 -11.65 0.98
N ASP A 121 15.55 -12.77 1.62
CA ASP A 121 14.62 -13.47 2.48
C ASP A 121 14.58 -12.91 3.92
N ALA A 122 13.43 -13.03 4.56
CA ALA A 122 13.20 -12.78 5.97
C ALA A 122 13.56 -11.37 6.46
N ASN A 123 13.40 -10.37 5.61
CA ASN A 123 13.59 -8.97 5.99
C ASN A 123 12.35 -8.43 6.73
N TYR A 124 12.60 -7.50 7.64
CA TYR A 124 11.54 -6.77 8.33
C TYR A 124 11.76 -5.27 8.22
N SER A 125 10.73 -4.53 7.84
CA SER A 125 10.73 -3.07 7.80
C SER A 125 9.49 -2.47 8.40
N SER A 126 9.64 -1.30 9.01
CA SER A 126 8.51 -0.51 9.50
C SER A 126 8.77 0.97 9.30
N ILE A 127 7.86 1.67 8.65
CA ILE A 127 7.89 3.12 8.46
C ILE A 127 6.66 3.72 9.13
N SER A 128 6.89 4.75 9.94
CA SER A 128 5.80 5.55 10.51
C SER A 128 6.07 7.04 10.28
N GLN A 129 5.21 7.70 9.54
CA GLN A 129 5.29 9.13 9.22
C GLN A 129 4.01 9.83 9.66
N SER A 130 4.17 10.93 10.38
CA SER A 130 3.06 11.80 10.77
C SER A 130 3.44 13.27 10.54
N GLY A 131 2.51 14.06 10.09
CA GLY A 131 2.77 15.46 9.75
C GLY A 131 2.78 15.70 8.25
N ALA A 132 3.73 16.48 7.75
CA ALA A 132 3.75 16.85 6.34
C ALA A 132 5.15 16.82 5.73
N ASN A 133 5.21 16.56 4.41
CA ASN A 133 6.43 16.63 3.59
C ASN A 133 7.59 15.75 4.11
N SER A 134 7.28 14.55 4.56
CA SER A 134 8.29 13.61 5.07
C SER A 134 8.59 12.53 4.04
N THR A 135 9.87 12.17 3.90
CA THR A 135 10.29 11.05 3.05
C THR A 135 11.05 10.02 3.87
N ALA A 136 10.66 8.76 3.77
CA ALA A 136 11.35 7.64 4.37
C ALA A 136 11.62 6.56 3.32
N SER A 137 12.79 5.96 3.38
CA SER A 137 13.17 4.86 2.49
C SER A 137 13.92 3.76 3.25
N VAL A 138 13.51 2.52 3.04
CA VAL A 138 14.18 1.33 3.57
C VAL A 138 14.55 0.43 2.40
N THR A 139 15.81 0.02 2.33
CA THR A 139 16.30 -0.98 1.37
C THR A 139 17.06 -2.06 2.12
N GLN A 140 16.70 -3.31 1.90
CA GLN A 140 17.30 -4.50 2.52
C GLN A 140 17.60 -5.54 1.43
N ASN A 141 18.85 -6.02 1.43
CA ASN A 141 19.41 -6.95 0.44
C ASN A 141 19.89 -8.23 1.13
#